data_ffafc7c63b50c237d6bd6c2a9c6f0eca
#
_entry.id   ffafc7c63b50c237d6bd6c2a9c6f0eca
#
_cell.length_a   1.000
_cell.length_b   1.000
_cell.length_c   1.000
_cell.angle_alpha   90.00
_cell.angle_beta   90.00
_cell.angle_gamma   90.00
#
_symmetry.space_group_name_H-M   'P 1'
#
loop_
_entity.id
_entity.type
_entity.pdbx_description
1 polymer ?
#
loop_
_entity_poly.entity_id
_entity_poly.type
_entity_poly.pdbx_seq_one_letter_code
_entity_poly.pdbx_strand_id
1 'polypeptide(L)'
;MAHDRAVKNKATIYDDGRIACDDEGITIRWYYLWGAKRIPFQAIRSVRTFPLNPIRGKWRVWGSGDFVHWYNLDASRPDKKTGIEIDTGGQVRPCITPDDVEAVTRILDEHVSP
;
A
#
# COMPACT_ATOMS: atom_id res chain seq x y z
N MET A 1 7.61 8.82 27.93
CA MET A 1 7.28 8.92 27.43
C MET A 1 6.92 9.03 26.89
N ALA A 2 7.07 8.61 27.12
CA ALA A 2 6.68 8.59 26.61
C ALA A 2 6.38 8.79 26.01
N HIS A 3 6.48 8.58 26.11
CA HIS A 3 6.14 8.62 25.56
C HIS A 3 6.00 8.46 24.84
N ASP A 4 6.33 8.27 25.21
CA ASP A 4 6.15 8.03 24.55
C ASP A 4 5.94 7.69 24.00
N ARG A 5 6.19 7.46 24.07
CA ARG A 5 5.90 7.08 23.75
C ARG A 5 5.25 6.90 23.34
N ALA A 6 5.11 6.59 23.40
CA ALA A 6 4.35 6.44 23.05
C ALA A 6 4.03 6.69 22.31
N VAL A 7 4.28 6.69 22.18
CA VAL A 7 3.97 6.82 21.66
C VAL A 7 3.68 7.01 20.86
N LYS A 8 3.37 7.59 21.14
CA LYS A 8 3.04 7.52 20.30
C LYS A 8 2.76 6.65 19.52
N ASN A 9 2.51 6.14 20.00
CA ASN A 9 2.52 4.90 19.27
C ASN A 9 1.20 4.56 18.67
N LYS A 10 1.16 4.61 17.35
CA LYS A 10 -0.02 4.20 16.62
C LYS A 10 -0.09 2.69 16.64
N ALA A 11 -1.24 2.17 17.03
CA ALA A 11 -1.43 0.73 17.07
C ALA A 11 -1.41 0.17 15.65
N THR A 12 -0.55 -0.79 15.40
CA THR A 12 -0.50 -1.49 14.12
C THR A 12 -1.73 -2.39 13.99
N ILE A 13 -2.47 -2.22 12.91
CA ILE A 13 -3.66 -3.02 12.63
C ILE A 13 -3.31 -4.18 11.71
N TYR A 14 -2.35 -3.97 10.81
CA TYR A 14 -1.95 -4.95 9.82
C TYR A 14 -0.47 -4.75 9.49
N ASP A 15 0.26 -5.83 9.34
CA ASP A 15 1.68 -5.74 8.94
C ASP A 15 2.11 -7.08 8.38
N ASP A 16 2.43 -7.12 7.09
CA ASP A 16 2.94 -8.33 6.45
C ASP A 16 4.42 -8.22 6.07
N GLY A 17 5.10 -7.21 6.60
CA GLY A 17 6.51 -6.97 6.30
C GLY A 17 6.73 -6.00 5.15
N ARG A 18 5.81 -5.90 4.22
CA ARG A 18 5.88 -4.95 3.11
C ARG A 18 4.83 -3.86 3.23
N ILE A 19 3.64 -4.22 3.68
CA ILE A 19 2.53 -3.29 3.85
C ILE A 19 2.15 -3.29 5.32
N ALA A 20 2.05 -2.11 5.90
CA ALA A 20 1.62 -1.96 7.29
C ALA A 20 0.54 -0.88 7.36
N CYS A 21 -0.48 -1.14 8.17
CA CYS A 21 -1.55 -0.18 8.40
C CYS A 21 -1.67 0.08 9.91
N ASP A 22 -1.89 1.34 10.25
CA ASP A 22 -2.25 1.72 11.62
C ASP A 22 -3.54 2.53 11.56
N ASP A 23 -3.90 3.20 12.64
CA ASP A 23 -5.17 3.94 12.70
C ASP A 23 -5.14 5.27 11.95
N GLU A 24 -4.00 5.67 11.38
CA GLU A 24 -3.88 6.95 10.69
C GLU A 24 -3.47 6.82 9.22
N GLY A 25 -2.90 5.68 8.83
CA GLY A 25 -2.46 5.58 7.45
C GLY A 25 -1.83 4.24 7.12
N ILE A 26 -1.30 4.17 5.92
CA ILE A 26 -0.64 2.99 5.40
C ILE A 26 0.83 3.30 5.13
N THR A 27 1.68 2.35 5.46
CA THR A 27 3.12 2.42 5.17
C THR A 27 3.43 1.36 4.13
N ILE A 28 3.99 1.79 3.02
CA ILE A 28 4.39 0.91 1.92
C ILE A 28 5.91 0.81 1.96
N ARG A 29 6.41 -0.29 2.50
CA ARG A 29 7.84 -0.51 2.60
C ARG A 29 8.40 -0.85 1.23
N TRP A 30 9.64 -0.46 1.00
CA TRP A 30 10.32 -0.69 -0.27
C TRP A 30 9.62 -0.07 -1.47
N TYR A 31 8.85 1.00 -1.22
CA TYR A 31 8.27 1.78 -2.30
C TYR A 31 9.39 2.43 -3.10
N TYR A 32 10.35 3.01 -2.38
CA TYR A 32 11.62 3.41 -2.94
C TYR A 32 12.64 2.34 -2.56
N LEU A 33 13.70 2.19 -3.35
CA LEU A 33 14.75 1.23 -3.01
C LEU A 33 15.51 1.64 -1.75
N TRP A 34 15.36 2.91 -1.34
CA TRP A 34 16.02 3.44 -0.14
C TRP A 34 15.03 3.70 1.01
N GLY A 35 13.77 3.38 0.86
CA GLY A 35 12.86 3.61 1.97
C GLY A 35 11.40 3.39 1.66
N ALA A 36 10.57 3.70 2.65
CA ALA A 36 9.15 3.48 2.61
C ALA A 36 8.40 4.76 2.25
N LYS A 37 7.17 4.57 1.78
CA LYS A 37 6.24 5.68 1.56
C LYS A 37 5.12 5.58 2.59
N ARG A 38 4.86 6.68 3.27
CA ARG A 38 3.74 6.80 4.21
C ARG A 38 2.61 7.57 3.57
N ILE A 39 1.39 7.02 3.61
CA ILE A 39 0.20 7.69 3.09
C ILE A 39 -0.84 7.76 4.19
N PRO A 40 -1.13 8.96 4.72
CA PRO A 40 -2.24 9.12 5.66
C PRO A 40 -3.56 8.77 4.97
N PHE A 41 -4.49 8.17 5.69
CA PHE A 41 -5.78 7.80 5.11
C PHE A 41 -6.50 9.03 4.52
N GLN A 42 -6.38 10.18 5.17
CA GLN A 42 -7.05 11.39 4.68
C GLN A 42 -6.46 11.91 3.36
N ALA A 43 -5.29 11.46 2.97
CA ALA A 43 -4.71 11.82 1.68
C ALA A 43 -5.19 10.92 0.55
N ILE A 44 -5.90 9.84 0.86
CA ILE A 44 -6.36 8.88 -0.13
C ILE A 44 -7.73 9.32 -0.64
N ARG A 45 -7.85 9.48 -1.95
CA ARG A 45 -9.10 9.83 -2.59
C ARG A 45 -9.97 8.61 -2.86
N SER A 46 -9.34 7.54 -3.33
CA SER A 46 -10.06 6.30 -3.61
C SER A 46 -9.07 5.15 -3.68
N VAL A 47 -9.60 3.95 -3.50
CA VAL A 47 -8.83 2.71 -3.66
C VAL A 47 -9.60 1.78 -4.56
N ARG A 48 -8.86 0.95 -5.31
CA ARG A 48 -9.47 0.03 -6.23
C ARG A 48 -8.65 -1.23 -6.29
N THR A 49 -9.31 -2.38 -6.20
CA THR A 49 -8.63 -3.66 -6.41
C THR A 49 -8.60 -3.99 -7.89
N PHE A 50 -7.59 -4.72 -8.32
CA PHE A 50 -7.49 -5.16 -9.70
C PHE A 50 -6.82 -6.54 -9.74
N PRO A 51 -7.14 -7.35 -10.75
CA PRO A 51 -6.45 -8.64 -10.89
C PRO A 51 -5.04 -8.43 -11.40
N LEU A 52 -4.10 -9.18 -10.82
CA LEU A 52 -2.73 -9.20 -11.32
C LEU A 52 -2.66 -10.18 -12.49
N ASN A 53 -2.13 -9.71 -13.59
CA ASN A 53 -1.92 -10.54 -14.77
C ASN A 53 -0.69 -10.01 -15.52
N PRO A 54 -0.21 -10.66 -16.59
CA PRO A 54 1.00 -10.19 -17.27
C PRO A 54 0.93 -8.74 -17.75
N ILE A 55 -0.27 -8.22 -18.00
CA ILE A 55 -0.45 -6.83 -18.43
C ILE A 55 -0.52 -5.90 -17.22
N ARG A 56 -1.13 -6.34 -16.11
CA ARG A 56 -1.42 -5.51 -14.94
C ARG A 56 -0.48 -5.80 -13.78
N GLY A 57 0.83 -5.80 -14.03
CA GLY A 57 1.82 -5.75 -12.96
C GLY A 57 2.20 -7.06 -12.31
N LYS A 58 1.67 -8.20 -12.79
CA LYS A 58 1.99 -9.48 -12.16
C LYS A 58 3.50 -9.74 -12.09
N TRP A 59 4.23 -9.37 -13.13
CA TRP A 59 5.66 -9.60 -13.23
C TRP A 59 6.50 -8.39 -12.82
N ARG A 60 5.85 -7.30 -12.36
CA ARG A 60 6.55 -6.10 -11.91
C ARG A 60 6.99 -6.28 -10.48
N VAL A 61 8.29 -6.43 -10.26
CA VAL A 61 8.85 -6.59 -8.93
C VAL A 61 8.97 -5.23 -8.24
N TRP A 62 9.34 -4.18 -9.00
CA TRP A 62 9.49 -2.83 -8.47
C TRP A 62 9.38 -1.82 -9.61
N GLY A 63 8.83 -0.65 -9.30
CA GLY A 63 8.82 0.48 -10.22
C GLY A 63 7.58 0.56 -11.09
N SER A 64 7.71 1.27 -12.19
CA SER A 64 6.59 1.55 -13.08
C SER A 64 6.92 1.16 -14.51
N GLY A 65 5.94 0.58 -15.20
CA GLY A 65 6.05 0.31 -16.63
C GLY A 65 5.31 1.32 -17.48
N ASP A 66 4.41 2.13 -16.91
CA ASP A 66 3.57 3.06 -17.66
C ASP A 66 3.65 4.50 -17.12
N PHE A 67 4.52 4.76 -16.13
CA PHE A 67 4.73 6.07 -15.53
C PHE A 67 3.52 6.59 -14.74
N VAL A 68 2.50 5.75 -14.54
CA VAL A 68 1.31 6.10 -13.75
C VAL A 68 1.21 5.20 -12.52
N HIS A 69 1.41 3.89 -12.68
CA HIS A 69 1.27 2.91 -11.62
C HIS A 69 2.66 2.55 -11.09
N TRP A 70 2.88 2.77 -9.80
CA TRP A 70 4.16 2.48 -9.18
C TRP A 70 4.00 1.35 -8.18
N TYR A 71 4.85 0.35 -8.29
CA TYR A 71 4.83 -0.84 -7.45
C TYR A 71 6.01 -0.84 -6.49
N ASN A 72 5.75 -1.10 -5.21
CA ASN A 72 6.82 -1.29 -4.24
C ASN A 72 7.56 -2.59 -4.52
N LEU A 73 8.78 -2.71 -3.97
CA LEU A 73 9.56 -3.94 -4.16
C LEU A 73 8.88 -5.11 -3.48
N ASP A 74 8.50 -6.11 -4.23
CA ASP A 74 7.86 -7.32 -3.73
C ASP A 74 8.20 -8.48 -4.67
N ALA A 75 9.19 -9.26 -4.28
CA ALA A 75 9.64 -10.41 -5.09
C ALA A 75 8.60 -11.53 -5.14
N SER A 76 7.61 -11.50 -4.22
CA SER A 76 6.52 -12.49 -4.21
C SER A 76 5.37 -12.10 -5.12
N ARG A 77 5.42 -10.91 -5.77
CA ARG A 77 4.29 -10.43 -6.56
C ARG A 77 3.85 -11.38 -7.67
N PRO A 78 4.74 -12.10 -8.36
CA PRO A 78 4.28 -13.04 -9.38
C PRO A 78 3.39 -14.16 -8.86
N ASP A 79 3.45 -14.45 -7.55
CA ASP A 79 2.62 -15.47 -6.94
C ASP A 79 1.29 -14.93 -6.41
N LYS A 80 1.08 -13.63 -6.49
CA LYS A 80 -0.13 -12.99 -5.97
C LYS A 80 -1.13 -12.77 -7.09
N LYS A 81 -2.40 -12.68 -6.73
CA LYS A 81 -3.50 -12.63 -7.72
C LYS A 81 -4.18 -11.29 -7.80
N THR A 82 -4.11 -10.47 -6.76
CA THR A 82 -4.86 -9.22 -6.69
C THR A 82 -3.99 -8.11 -6.15
N GLY A 83 -4.12 -6.94 -6.73
CA GLY A 83 -3.45 -5.74 -6.26
C GLY A 83 -4.45 -4.67 -5.85
N ILE A 84 -3.96 -3.64 -5.18
CA ILE A 84 -4.73 -2.47 -4.78
C ILE A 84 -4.06 -1.23 -5.36
N GLU A 85 -4.85 -0.45 -6.09
CA GLU A 85 -4.40 0.84 -6.64
C GLU A 85 -4.90 1.94 -5.72
N ILE A 86 -4.00 2.83 -5.30
CA ILE A 86 -4.33 3.91 -4.38
C ILE A 86 -4.25 5.24 -5.12
N ASP A 87 -5.34 5.99 -5.13
CA ASP A 87 -5.41 7.30 -5.78
C ASP A 87 -5.33 8.39 -4.71
N THR A 88 -4.23 9.13 -4.71
CA THR A 88 -4.04 10.26 -3.80
C THR A 88 -4.18 11.60 -4.52
N GLY A 89 -4.66 11.58 -5.77
CA GLY A 89 -4.79 12.78 -6.57
C GLY A 89 -3.53 13.16 -7.33
N GLY A 90 -2.43 12.45 -7.11
CA GLY A 90 -1.20 12.70 -7.83
C GLY A 90 -1.19 12.00 -9.19
N GLN A 91 -0.16 12.27 -9.96
CA GLN A 91 -0.01 11.69 -11.28
C GLN A 91 0.36 10.20 -11.19
N VAL A 92 1.18 9.86 -10.21
CA VAL A 92 1.61 8.48 -9.99
C VAL A 92 0.71 7.83 -8.94
N ARG A 93 0.22 6.63 -9.21
CA ARG A 93 -0.66 5.89 -8.31
C ARG A 93 0.08 4.71 -7.73
N PRO A 94 0.26 4.69 -6.40
CA PRO A 94 0.86 3.52 -5.75
C PRO A 94 0.00 2.28 -5.96
N CYS A 95 0.66 1.18 -6.29
CA CYS A 95 0.01 -0.12 -6.43
C CYS A 95 0.69 -1.09 -5.48
N ILE A 96 -0.10 -1.76 -4.65
CA ILE A 96 0.42 -2.66 -3.63
C ILE A 96 -0.20 -4.03 -3.78
N THR A 97 0.51 -5.03 -3.30
CA THR A 97 0.05 -6.42 -3.34
C THR A 97 0.26 -7.04 -1.95
N PRO A 98 -0.59 -6.65 -0.97
CA PRO A 98 -0.43 -7.18 0.39
C PRO A 98 -0.69 -8.68 0.42
N ASP A 99 -0.14 -9.37 1.41
CA ASP A 99 -0.37 -10.80 1.57
C ASP A 99 -1.84 -11.09 1.82
N ASP A 100 -2.52 -10.23 2.57
CA ASP A 100 -3.95 -10.36 2.84
C ASP A 100 -4.68 -9.16 2.26
N VAL A 101 -5.07 -9.27 0.99
CA VAL A 101 -5.72 -8.18 0.26
C VAL A 101 -7.06 -7.80 0.91
N GLU A 102 -7.81 -8.80 1.40
CA GLU A 102 -9.12 -8.52 1.99
C GLU A 102 -8.99 -7.71 3.27
N ALA A 103 -8.00 -8.06 4.11
CA ALA A 103 -7.78 -7.32 5.34
C ALA A 103 -7.42 -5.86 5.06
N VAL A 104 -6.49 -5.64 4.11
CA VAL A 104 -6.05 -4.27 3.79
C VAL A 104 -7.18 -3.49 3.12
N THR A 105 -7.93 -4.12 2.22
CA THR A 105 -9.06 -3.46 1.57
C THR A 105 -10.10 -3.02 2.59
N ARG A 106 -10.39 -3.88 3.57
CA ARG A 106 -11.34 -3.54 4.64
C ARG A 106 -10.86 -2.36 5.46
N ILE A 107 -9.58 -2.34 5.82
CA ILE A 107 -9.01 -1.23 6.58
C ILE A 107 -9.12 0.07 5.79
N LEU A 108 -8.77 0.04 4.51
CA LEU A 108 -8.86 1.22 3.68
C LEU A 108 -10.30 1.71 3.53
N ASP A 109 -11.23 0.78 3.33
CA ASP A 109 -12.65 1.15 3.19
C ASP A 109 -13.21 1.79 4.47
N GLU A 110 -12.72 1.35 5.64
CA GLU A 110 -13.18 1.90 6.91
C GLU A 110 -12.64 3.29 7.17
N HIS A 111 -11.50 3.64 6.63
CA HIS A 111 -10.80 4.88 6.97
C HIS A 111 -10.79 5.90 5.84
N VAL A 112 -11.05 5.50 4.60
CA VAL A 112 -11.03 6.40 3.46
C VAL A 112 -12.44 6.91 3.23
N SER A 113 -12.59 8.25 3.24
CA SER A 113 -13.89 8.86 2.98
C SER A 113 -14.25 8.73 1.51
N PRO A 114 -15.52 8.46 1.20
CA PRO A 114 -15.97 8.40 -0.20
C PRO A 114 -15.91 9.77 -0.88
#